data_09a6aeedaed8b7c78f95f5bc46958a0f
#
_entry.id   09a6aeedaed8b7c78f95f5bc46958a0f
#
_cell.length_a   1.000
_cell.length_b   1.000
_cell.length_c   1.000
_cell.angle_alpha   90.00
_cell.angle_beta   90.00
_cell.angle_gamma   90.00
#
_symmetry.space_group_name_H-M   'P 1'
#
loop_
_entity.id
_entity.type
_entity.pdbx_description
1 polymer ?
#
loop_
_entity_poly.entity_id
_entity_poly.type
_entity_poly.pdbx_seq_one_letter_code
_entity_poly.pdbx_strand_id
1 'polypeptide(L)'
;MRSGAVVGGTMTDKKKLGSLGEDLAAEALKAKGYYIIRRNFSCPYGEIDIIAIKDKVLSFIEVKTRTSTQYGSPSEAVDFKKQRHIRNAARYFISYYKRPYDKLDFQVMEISINHIKGLEF
;
A
#
# COMPACT_ATOMS: atom_id res chain seq x y z
N MET A 1 21.96 5.16 22.47
CA MET A 1 21.27 5.39 22.21
C MET A 1 20.56 5.74 21.85
N ARG A 2 20.31 5.69 21.57
CA ARG A 2 19.58 6.02 21.08
C ARG A 2 18.72 6.48 21.14
N SER A 3 18.92 6.27 21.50
CA SER A 3 17.92 6.94 21.83
C SER A 3 17.33 7.91 20.99
N GLY A 4 17.98 8.43 20.18
CA GLY A 4 17.44 9.37 19.28
C GLY A 4 16.18 8.95 18.64
N ALA A 5 15.95 7.72 18.67
CA ALA A 5 14.77 7.15 18.09
C ALA A 5 13.51 7.83 18.55
N VAL A 6 13.55 8.43 19.68
CA VAL A 6 12.38 9.08 20.21
C VAL A 6 12.06 10.34 19.47
N VAL A 7 13.07 10.92 18.93
CA VAL A 7 12.87 12.14 18.18
C VAL A 7 12.13 11.80 16.91
N GLY A 8 11.35 12.57 16.45
CA GLY A 8 10.55 12.27 15.30
C GLY A 8 9.12 12.00 15.72
N GLY A 9 8.98 11.45 16.86
CA GLY A 9 7.69 11.30 17.46
C GLY A 9 6.62 10.75 16.55
N THR A 10 5.46 11.36 16.58
CA THR A 10 4.28 10.85 15.91
C THR A 10 4.45 10.68 14.41
N MET A 11 5.11 11.62 13.78
CA MET A 11 5.26 11.57 12.33
C MET A 11 6.11 10.37 11.92
N THR A 12 7.20 10.14 12.65
CA THR A 12 8.05 8.99 12.39
C THR A 12 7.30 7.70 12.62
N ASP A 13 6.49 7.65 13.67
CA ASP A 13 5.72 6.47 13.98
C ASP A 13 4.67 6.17 12.92
N LYS A 14 3.99 7.19 12.42
CA LYS A 14 3.03 7.02 11.35
C LYS A 14 3.68 6.50 10.08
N LYS A 15 4.86 7.02 9.78
CA LYS A 15 5.58 6.61 8.60
C LYS A 15 6.02 5.16 8.71
N LYS A 16 6.51 4.78 9.87
CA LYS A 16 6.91 3.40 10.12
C LYS A 16 5.72 2.46 10.05
N LEU A 17 4.60 2.88 10.59
CA LEU A 17 3.39 2.08 10.56
C LEU A 17 2.92 1.88 9.12
N GLY A 18 2.93 2.93 8.32
CA GLY A 18 2.56 2.82 6.92
C GLY A 18 3.49 1.89 6.16
N SER A 19 4.80 1.98 6.41
CA SER A 19 5.77 1.13 5.78
C SER A 19 5.56 -0.33 6.17
N LEU A 20 5.28 -0.58 7.44
CA LEU A 20 4.98 -1.94 7.91
C LEU A 20 3.73 -2.48 7.22
N GLY A 21 2.70 -1.66 7.10
CA GLY A 21 1.48 -2.08 6.43
C GLY A 21 1.72 -2.46 4.99
N GLU A 22 2.53 -1.67 4.28
CA GLU A 22 2.87 -1.99 2.90
C GLU A 22 3.68 -3.27 2.79
N ASP A 23 4.61 -3.51 3.73
CA ASP A 23 5.36 -4.75 3.74
C ASP A 23 4.44 -5.94 3.95
N LEU A 24 3.51 -5.82 4.89
CA LEU A 24 2.56 -6.89 5.15
C LEU A 24 1.65 -7.14 3.94
N ALA A 25 1.22 -6.06 3.29
CA ALA A 25 0.39 -6.19 2.10
C ALA A 25 1.14 -6.93 0.99
N ALA A 26 2.41 -6.57 0.78
CA ALA A 26 3.22 -7.21 -0.25
C ALA A 26 3.40 -8.69 0.05
N GLU A 27 3.66 -9.06 1.32
CA GLU A 27 3.81 -10.45 1.69
C GLU A 27 2.52 -11.23 1.51
N ALA A 28 1.39 -10.61 1.87
CA ALA A 28 0.10 -11.26 1.69
C ALA A 28 -0.19 -11.52 0.21
N LEU A 29 0.14 -10.56 -0.63
CA LEU A 29 -0.06 -10.71 -2.07
C LEU A 29 0.82 -11.82 -2.64
N LYS A 30 2.07 -11.86 -2.23
CA LYS A 30 2.97 -12.93 -2.67
C LYS A 30 2.45 -14.29 -2.24
N ALA A 31 1.94 -14.39 -1.02
CA ALA A 31 1.40 -15.65 -0.53
C ALA A 31 0.20 -16.11 -1.35
N LYS A 32 -0.52 -15.17 -1.95
CA LYS A 32 -1.65 -15.48 -2.82
C LYS A 32 -1.26 -15.72 -4.26
N GLY A 33 0.03 -15.66 -4.56
CA GLY A 33 0.51 -15.94 -5.91
C GLY A 33 0.74 -14.72 -6.79
N TYR A 34 0.66 -13.54 -6.23
CA TYR A 34 0.96 -12.33 -7.01
C TYR A 34 2.46 -12.15 -7.18
N TYR A 35 2.83 -11.63 -8.31
CA TYR A 35 4.17 -11.14 -8.54
C TYR A 35 4.16 -9.62 -8.34
N ILE A 36 4.99 -9.12 -7.45
CA ILE A 36 5.08 -7.69 -7.19
C ILE A 36 5.98 -7.06 -8.23
N ILE A 37 5.41 -6.20 -9.05
CA ILE A 37 6.16 -5.53 -10.12
C ILE A 37 6.89 -4.30 -9.57
N ARG A 38 6.16 -3.46 -8.84
CA ARG A 38 6.72 -2.23 -8.29
C ARG A 38 6.08 -1.92 -6.96
N ARG A 39 6.85 -1.28 -6.11
CA ARG A 39 6.34 -0.71 -4.87
C ARG A 39 6.65 0.76 -4.87
N ASN A 40 5.76 1.55 -4.30
CA ASN A 40 5.94 3.00 -4.19
C ASN A 40 6.24 3.64 -5.54
N PHE A 41 5.41 3.29 -6.51
CA PHE A 41 5.53 3.87 -7.83
C PHE A 41 5.09 5.33 -7.80
N SER A 42 5.95 6.22 -8.25
CA SER A 42 5.69 7.65 -8.23
C SER A 42 5.81 8.21 -9.64
N CYS A 43 4.90 9.11 -9.98
CA CYS A 43 4.90 9.76 -11.29
C CYS A 43 4.25 11.14 -11.15
N PRO A 44 4.23 11.96 -12.21
CA PRO A 44 3.64 13.29 -12.09
C PRO A 44 2.18 13.31 -11.66
N TYR A 45 1.46 12.23 -11.85
CA TYR A 45 0.03 12.16 -11.53
C TYR A 45 -0.26 11.66 -10.13
N GLY A 46 0.73 11.11 -9.45
CA GLY A 46 0.53 10.60 -8.10
C GLY A 46 1.33 9.34 -7.85
N GLU A 47 0.95 8.62 -6.80
CA GLU A 47 1.66 7.44 -6.36
C GLU A 47 0.73 6.23 -6.30
N ILE A 48 1.32 5.06 -6.50
CA ILE A 48 0.62 3.80 -6.32
C ILE A 48 1.48 2.95 -5.40
N ASP A 49 0.88 2.46 -4.33
CA ASP A 49 1.63 1.74 -3.31
C ASP A 49 2.21 0.43 -3.81
N ILE A 50 1.41 -0.36 -4.51
CA ILE A 50 1.86 -1.65 -5.06
C ILE A 50 1.26 -1.85 -6.43
N ILE A 51 2.10 -2.29 -7.36
CA ILE A 51 1.66 -2.76 -8.68
C ILE A 51 2.05 -4.22 -8.76
N ALA A 52 1.07 -5.08 -9.01
CA ALA A 52 1.29 -6.52 -8.99
C ALA A 52 0.51 -7.20 -10.10
N ILE A 53 0.89 -8.43 -10.42
CA ILE A 53 0.21 -9.17 -11.47
C ILE A 53 0.00 -10.62 -11.02
N LYS A 54 -1.17 -11.15 -11.35
CA LYS A 54 -1.49 -12.55 -11.13
C LYS A 54 -2.46 -12.98 -12.21
N ASP A 55 -2.18 -14.12 -12.86
CA ASP A 55 -3.05 -14.67 -13.90
C ASP A 55 -3.39 -13.63 -14.97
N LYS A 56 -2.41 -12.83 -15.33
CA LYS A 56 -2.52 -11.77 -16.34
C LYS A 56 -3.48 -10.65 -15.93
N VAL A 57 -3.82 -10.56 -14.65
CA VAL A 57 -4.57 -9.41 -14.12
C VAL A 57 -3.56 -8.47 -13.49
N LEU A 58 -3.44 -7.29 -14.07
CA LEU A 58 -2.51 -6.27 -13.60
C LEU A 58 -3.25 -5.40 -12.58
N SER A 59 -2.78 -5.43 -11.35
CA SER A 59 -3.48 -4.79 -10.23
C SER A 59 -2.70 -3.59 -9.69
N PHE A 60 -3.44 -2.52 -9.46
CA PHE A 60 -2.91 -1.29 -8.88
C PHE A 60 -3.55 -1.15 -7.50
N ILE A 61 -2.72 -1.16 -6.47
CA ILE A 61 -3.18 -1.39 -5.11
C ILE A 61 -2.78 -0.24 -4.20
N GLU A 62 -3.78 0.31 -3.53
CA GLU A 62 -3.57 1.30 -2.48
C GLU A 62 -3.63 0.56 -1.15
N VAL A 63 -2.66 0.82 -0.28
CA VAL A 63 -2.60 0.17 1.03
C VAL A 63 -3.00 1.16 2.11
N LYS A 64 -3.97 0.78 2.91
CA LYS A 64 -4.42 1.56 4.05
C LYS A 64 -4.10 0.81 5.32
N THR A 65 -3.28 1.41 6.16
CA THR A 65 -2.89 0.81 7.42
C THR A 65 -3.66 1.44 8.55
N ARG A 66 -4.28 0.62 9.37
CA ARG A 66 -5.04 1.08 10.52
C ARG A 66 -4.60 0.33 11.76
N THR A 67 -4.73 0.99 12.89
CA THR A 67 -4.49 0.33 14.17
C THR A 67 -5.83 0.00 14.80
N SER A 68 -5.80 -0.81 15.84
CA SER A 68 -7.02 -1.21 16.53
C SER A 68 -7.72 -0.03 17.22
N THR A 69 -7.01 1.08 17.40
CA THR A 69 -7.60 2.25 18.05
C THR A 69 -8.21 3.23 17.05
N GLN A 70 -8.10 2.94 15.78
CA GLN A 70 -8.66 3.82 14.76
C GLN A 70 -10.04 3.36 14.38
N TYR A 71 -10.94 4.31 14.27
CA TYR A 71 -12.32 4.05 13.90
C TYR A 71 -12.61 4.78 12.61
N GLY A 72 -13.64 4.34 11.92
CA GLY A 72 -14.04 4.95 10.68
C GLY A 72 -14.33 3.88 9.66
N SER A 73 -14.93 4.29 8.58
CA SER A 73 -15.30 3.38 7.51
C SER A 73 -14.13 3.14 6.57
N PRO A 74 -13.85 1.89 6.24
CA PRO A 74 -12.83 1.61 5.23
C PRO A 74 -13.12 2.28 3.90
N SER A 75 -14.38 2.50 3.59
CA SER A 75 -14.75 3.11 2.33
C SER A 75 -14.32 4.56 2.21
N GLU A 76 -13.96 5.19 3.33
CA GLU A 76 -13.44 6.53 3.30
C GLU A 76 -12.01 6.59 2.79
N ALA A 77 -11.40 5.46 2.62
CA ALA A 77 -9.99 5.39 2.27
C ALA A 77 -9.66 6.03 0.94
N VAL A 78 -10.56 5.89 -0.03
CA VAL A 78 -10.26 6.36 -1.39
C VAL A 78 -11.45 7.13 -1.95
N ASP A 79 -11.30 8.44 -2.08
CA ASP A 79 -12.34 9.28 -2.67
C ASP A 79 -12.13 9.41 -4.18
N PHE A 80 -13.01 10.13 -4.84
CA PHE A 80 -12.96 10.30 -6.30
C PHE A 80 -11.66 10.92 -6.77
N LYS A 81 -11.17 11.89 -6.04
CA LYS A 81 -9.93 12.57 -6.43
C LYS A 81 -8.77 11.60 -6.37
N LYS A 82 -8.70 10.81 -5.31
CA LYS A 82 -7.67 9.80 -5.14
C LYS A 82 -7.78 8.73 -6.22
N GLN A 83 -8.99 8.28 -6.51
CA GLN A 83 -9.21 7.30 -7.56
C GLN A 83 -8.74 7.81 -8.92
N ARG A 84 -9.00 9.07 -9.21
CA ARG A 84 -8.56 9.67 -10.46
C ARG A 84 -7.04 9.72 -10.54
N HIS A 85 -6.39 10.08 -9.45
CA HIS A 85 -4.94 10.11 -9.41
C HIS A 85 -4.35 8.71 -9.65
N ILE A 86 -4.93 7.71 -9.02
CA ILE A 86 -4.47 6.34 -9.18
C ILE A 86 -4.65 5.87 -10.63
N ARG A 87 -5.80 6.18 -11.23
CA ARG A 87 -6.04 5.80 -12.62
C ARG A 87 -5.08 6.49 -13.58
N ASN A 88 -4.80 7.76 -13.34
CA ASN A 88 -3.86 8.49 -14.19
C ASN A 88 -2.45 7.96 -14.00
N ALA A 89 -2.06 7.63 -12.78
CA ALA A 89 -0.76 7.03 -12.51
C ALA A 89 -0.65 5.64 -13.15
N ALA A 90 -1.73 4.88 -13.10
CA ALA A 90 -1.76 3.56 -13.74
C ALA A 90 -1.60 3.68 -15.24
N ARG A 91 -2.28 4.66 -15.84
CA ARG A 91 -2.18 4.91 -17.29
C ARG A 91 -0.75 5.27 -17.66
N TYR A 92 -0.11 6.07 -16.82
CA TYR A 92 1.29 6.42 -17.03
C TYR A 92 2.18 5.17 -16.98
N PHE A 93 1.98 4.32 -15.99
CA PHE A 93 2.74 3.08 -15.87
C PHE A 93 2.54 2.20 -17.10
N ILE A 94 1.29 2.00 -17.50
CA ILE A 94 0.95 1.14 -18.63
C ILE A 94 1.58 1.63 -19.92
N SER A 95 1.78 2.94 -20.05
CA SER A 95 2.32 3.49 -21.29
C SER A 95 3.69 2.93 -21.65
N TYR A 96 4.43 2.42 -20.67
CA TYR A 96 5.74 1.83 -20.95
C TYR A 96 5.87 0.39 -20.47
N TYR A 97 4.80 -0.18 -19.90
CA TYR A 97 4.84 -1.56 -19.46
C TYR A 97 4.63 -2.48 -20.66
N LYS A 98 5.60 -3.33 -20.93
CA LYS A 98 5.61 -4.10 -22.18
C LYS A 98 5.22 -5.57 -22.03
N ARG A 99 4.95 -6.02 -20.82
CA ARG A 99 4.58 -7.41 -20.62
C ARG A 99 3.09 -7.62 -20.83
N PRO A 100 2.69 -8.84 -21.21
CA PRO A 100 1.27 -9.09 -21.49
C PRO A 100 0.42 -9.07 -20.22
N TYR A 101 -0.78 -8.55 -20.36
CA TYR A 101 -1.82 -8.65 -19.36
C TYR A 101 -3.16 -8.62 -20.09
N ASP A 102 -4.18 -9.20 -19.44
CA ASP A 102 -5.51 -9.27 -20.02
C ASP A 102 -6.47 -8.26 -19.39
N LYS A 103 -6.32 -7.99 -18.11
CA LYS A 103 -7.24 -7.14 -17.37
C LYS A 103 -6.51 -6.22 -16.43
N LEU A 104 -7.16 -5.10 -16.12
CA LEU A 104 -6.70 -4.18 -15.09
C LEU A 104 -7.61 -4.30 -13.89
N ASP A 105 -7.03 -4.10 -12.70
CA ASP A 105 -7.76 -4.20 -11.46
C ASP A 105 -7.25 -3.12 -10.52
N PHE A 106 -8.17 -2.50 -9.79
CA PHE A 106 -7.83 -1.46 -8.81
C PHE A 106 -8.36 -1.89 -7.46
N GLN A 107 -7.46 -1.94 -6.48
CA GLN A 107 -7.81 -2.45 -5.16
C GLN A 107 -7.37 -1.51 -4.06
N VAL A 108 -8.11 -1.53 -2.97
CA VAL A 108 -7.66 -0.96 -1.72
C VAL A 108 -7.47 -2.13 -0.76
N MET A 109 -6.26 -2.29 -0.24
CA MET A 109 -5.99 -3.28 0.77
C MET A 109 -5.93 -2.60 2.12
N GLU A 110 -6.78 -3.02 3.01
CA GLU A 110 -6.74 -2.50 4.36
C GLU A 110 -5.97 -3.48 5.25
N ILE A 111 -4.95 -2.96 5.89
CA ILE A 111 -4.13 -3.74 6.81
C ILE A 111 -4.44 -3.26 8.21
N SER A 112 -5.03 -4.13 9.00
CA SER A 112 -5.34 -3.83 10.40
C SER A 112 -4.24 -4.39 11.27
N ILE A 113 -3.57 -3.52 12.00
CA ILE A 113 -2.49 -3.92 12.87
C ILE A 113 -2.95 -3.71 14.30
N ASN A 114 -3.09 -4.80 15.03
CA ASN A 114 -3.46 -4.72 16.42
C ASN A 114 -2.23 -4.34 17.23
N HIS A 115 -2.50 -3.69 18.35
CA HIS A 115 -1.44 -3.32 19.26
C HIS A 115 -0.80 -4.59 19.80
N ILE A 116 0.49 -4.69 19.64
CA ILE A 116 1.25 -5.82 20.17
C ILE A 116 2.00 -5.33 21.38
N LYS A 117 1.74 -5.96 22.50
CA LYS A 117 2.39 -5.59 23.74
C LYS A 117 3.38 -6.66 24.12
N GLY A 118 4.62 -6.26 24.28
CA GLY A 118 5.63 -7.17 24.74
C GLY A 118 5.40 -7.52 26.22
N LEU A 119 5.57 -8.78 26.53
CA LEU A 119 5.48 -9.22 27.90
C LEU A 119 6.88 -9.59 28.37
N GLU A 120 7.21 -9.09 29.54
CA GLU A 120 8.52 -9.36 30.12
C GLU A 120 8.36 -10.34 31.24
N PHE A 121 9.36 -11.17 31.38
CA PHE A 121 9.34 -12.21 32.40
C PHE A 121 10.41 -11.99 33.42
#